data_52fe6d298a1cbba5b4119c349f2e5617
#
_entry.id   52fe6d298a1cbba5b4119c349f2e5617
#
_cell.length_a   1.000
_cell.length_b   1.000
_cell.length_c   1.000
_cell.angle_alpha   90.00
_cell.angle_beta   90.00
_cell.angle_gamma   90.00
#
_symmetry.space_group_name_H-M   'P 1'
#
loop_
_entity.id
_entity.type
_entity.pdbx_description
1 polymer ?
#
loop_
_entity_poly.entity_id
_entity_poly.type
_entity_poly.pdbx_seq_one_letter_code
_entity_poly.pdbx_strand_id
1 'polypeptide(L)'
;MAKQNRPAAAPVTVTAPDPRPSSLIFFSRFGFFFLALCLFSAGFLAGVLVHQAMSDHSGSQAQSFQSAPAPRQQAAEPQQSQAPDRATAARIAELEKAVIRNPSDRDAFVELGNLYFDSDQAKLAILAYENALRLRADDPGVTTDLGVMYRRDGQYQKALDCFRKTLEIEPGHPVALFNTGIVFYYDLHDAAGARKAW
;
A
#
# COMPACT_ATOMS: atom_id res chain seq x y z
N MET A 1 70.76 2.01 14.51
CA MET A 1 70.32 2.73 13.27
C MET A 1 70.16 1.69 12.16
N ALA A 2 68.95 1.28 11.85
CA ALA A 2 68.65 0.40 10.70
C ALA A 2 67.49 1.04 9.94
N LYS A 3 67.76 1.51 8.74
CA LYS A 3 66.75 2.06 7.78
C LYS A 3 66.01 0.92 7.13
N GLN A 4 64.70 0.80 7.37
CA GLN A 4 63.80 -0.14 6.69
C GLN A 4 63.35 0.47 5.37
N ASN A 5 63.82 -0.12 4.26
CA ASN A 5 63.40 0.16 2.89
C ASN A 5 62.00 -0.44 2.68
N ARG A 6 60.99 0.39 2.37
CA ARG A 6 59.73 -0.05 1.81
C ARG A 6 59.83 -0.19 0.28
N PRO A 7 59.40 -1.25 -0.32
CA PRO A 7 59.31 -1.33 -1.77
C PRO A 7 58.12 -0.54 -2.30
N ALA A 8 58.31 0.15 -3.42
CA ALA A 8 57.32 0.95 -4.11
C ALA A 8 56.23 0.06 -4.72
N ALA A 9 54.99 0.50 -4.57
CA ALA A 9 53.82 -0.14 -5.18
C ALA A 9 53.82 0.10 -6.70
N ALA A 10 53.59 -0.95 -7.48
CA ALA A 10 53.43 -0.91 -8.93
C ALA A 10 52.11 -0.20 -9.35
N PRO A 11 52.06 0.49 -10.49
CA PRO A 11 50.83 1.16 -10.94
C PRO A 11 49.80 0.13 -11.43
N VAL A 12 48.58 0.27 -10.90
CA VAL A 12 47.40 -0.48 -11.37
C VAL A 12 46.94 0.11 -12.69
N THR A 13 47.09 -0.66 -13.76
CA THR A 13 46.52 -0.34 -15.10
C THR A 13 44.99 -0.59 -15.03
N VAL A 14 44.23 0.49 -15.07
CA VAL A 14 42.77 0.45 -15.23
C VAL A 14 42.49 0.24 -16.72
N THR A 15 42.10 -0.96 -17.11
CA THR A 15 41.59 -1.27 -18.45
C THR A 15 40.14 -0.76 -18.54
N ALA A 16 39.90 0.13 -19.52
CA ALA A 16 38.56 0.62 -19.83
C ALA A 16 37.66 -0.49 -20.37
N PRO A 17 36.36 -0.49 -20.06
CA PRO A 17 35.41 -1.45 -20.60
C PRO A 17 35.08 -1.13 -22.07
N ASP A 18 35.11 -2.15 -22.90
CA ASP A 18 34.80 -2.19 -24.33
C ASP A 18 33.33 -1.78 -24.60
N PRO A 19 33.00 -0.84 -25.45
CA PRO A 19 31.64 -0.46 -25.80
C PRO A 19 31.07 -1.45 -26.84
N ARG A 20 30.36 -2.49 -26.42
CA ARG A 20 29.56 -3.30 -27.35
C ARG A 20 28.18 -2.70 -27.51
N PRO A 21 27.65 -2.54 -28.74
CA PRO A 21 26.34 -1.96 -29.00
C PRO A 21 25.24 -3.00 -28.69
N SER A 22 24.44 -2.72 -27.66
CA SER A 22 23.22 -3.47 -27.31
C SER A 22 22.01 -2.97 -28.12
N SER A 23 22.00 -3.19 -29.44
CA SER A 23 20.93 -2.69 -30.33
C SER A 23 20.15 -3.77 -31.08
N LEU A 24 20.02 -5.02 -30.56
CA LEU A 24 19.32 -6.08 -31.29
C LEU A 24 18.23 -6.85 -30.51
N ILE A 25 17.77 -6.38 -29.34
CA ILE A 25 16.72 -7.08 -28.58
C ILE A 25 15.38 -6.30 -28.49
N PHE A 26 15.27 -5.13 -29.10
CA PHE A 26 14.07 -4.30 -28.94
C PHE A 26 12.94 -4.59 -29.96
N PHE A 27 13.17 -5.41 -31.01
CA PHE A 27 12.18 -5.59 -32.08
C PHE A 27 11.26 -6.82 -31.95
N SER A 28 11.50 -7.72 -30.98
CA SER A 28 10.72 -8.97 -30.88
C SER A 28 9.49 -8.92 -29.95
N ARG A 29 9.36 -7.90 -29.08
CA ARG A 29 8.25 -7.87 -28.09
C ARG A 29 6.99 -7.18 -28.61
N PHE A 30 7.07 -6.36 -29.64
CA PHE A 30 5.89 -5.70 -30.23
C PHE A 30 5.12 -6.57 -31.23
N GLY A 31 5.77 -7.53 -31.87
CA GLY A 31 5.13 -8.43 -32.84
C GLY A 31 4.09 -9.39 -32.23
N PHE A 32 4.30 -9.83 -31.02
CA PHE A 32 3.37 -10.76 -30.34
C PHE A 32 2.10 -10.09 -29.82
N PHE A 33 2.13 -8.78 -29.50
CA PHE A 33 0.94 -8.05 -29.05
C PHE A 33 -0.05 -7.78 -30.19
N PHE A 34 0.43 -7.54 -31.42
CA PHE A 34 -0.45 -7.33 -32.57
C PHE A 34 -1.13 -8.62 -33.04
N LEU A 35 -0.45 -9.76 -32.95
CA LEU A 35 -1.05 -11.05 -33.34
C LEU A 35 -2.12 -11.51 -32.34
N ALA A 36 -1.93 -11.28 -31.05
CA ALA A 36 -2.91 -11.57 -30.00
C ALA A 36 -4.17 -10.71 -30.10
N LEU A 37 -4.04 -9.44 -30.49
CA LEU A 37 -5.17 -8.52 -30.60
C LEU A 37 -6.09 -8.89 -31.81
N CYS A 38 -5.51 -9.37 -32.93
CA CYS A 38 -6.28 -9.79 -34.10
C CYS A 38 -7.06 -11.11 -33.87
N LEU A 39 -6.57 -12.02 -33.05
CA LEU A 39 -7.27 -13.25 -32.72
C LEU A 39 -8.42 -13.05 -31.73
N PHE A 40 -8.32 -12.03 -30.87
CA PHE A 40 -9.39 -11.71 -29.91
C PHE A 40 -10.59 -11.02 -30.57
N SER A 41 -10.38 -10.22 -31.63
CA SER A 41 -11.47 -9.54 -32.37
C SER A 41 -12.29 -10.50 -33.23
N ALA A 42 -11.69 -11.56 -33.78
CA ALA A 42 -12.41 -12.56 -34.60
C ALA A 42 -13.28 -13.50 -33.74
N GLY A 43 -12.85 -13.81 -32.48
CA GLY A 43 -13.64 -14.65 -31.56
C GLY A 43 -14.88 -13.94 -31.00
N PHE A 44 -14.80 -12.61 -30.81
CA PHE A 44 -15.93 -11.83 -30.27
C PHE A 44 -17.11 -11.71 -31.25
N LEU A 45 -16.84 -11.54 -32.56
CA LEU A 45 -17.90 -11.45 -33.59
C LEU A 45 -18.64 -12.77 -33.79
N ALA A 46 -17.96 -13.91 -33.65
CA ALA A 46 -18.62 -15.23 -33.76
C ALA A 46 -19.50 -15.55 -32.53
N GLY A 47 -19.11 -15.11 -31.34
CA GLY A 47 -19.87 -15.31 -30.09
C GLY A 47 -21.20 -14.55 -30.04
N VAL A 48 -21.24 -13.34 -30.60
CA VAL A 48 -22.46 -12.51 -30.61
C VAL A 48 -23.52 -13.07 -31.60
N LEU A 49 -23.10 -13.60 -32.74
CA LEU A 49 -24.04 -14.18 -33.74
C LEU A 49 -24.68 -15.49 -33.26
N VAL A 50 -23.99 -16.31 -32.50
CA VAL A 50 -24.54 -17.56 -31.93
C VAL A 50 -25.54 -17.26 -30.80
N HIS A 51 -25.34 -16.20 -30.04
CA HIS A 51 -26.26 -15.83 -28.95
C HIS A 51 -27.60 -15.31 -29.46
N GLN A 52 -27.65 -14.61 -30.61
CA GLN A 52 -28.88 -14.12 -31.21
C GLN A 52 -29.71 -15.23 -31.86
N ALA A 53 -29.09 -16.30 -32.34
CA ALA A 53 -29.82 -17.40 -33.00
C ALA A 53 -30.51 -18.37 -32.01
N MET A 54 -30.19 -18.33 -30.73
CA MET A 54 -30.77 -19.20 -29.69
C MET A 54 -31.89 -18.55 -28.88
N SER A 55 -32.21 -17.26 -29.13
CA SER A 55 -33.22 -16.52 -28.32
C SER A 55 -34.66 -16.62 -28.88
N ASP A 56 -34.88 -17.21 -30.06
CA ASP A 56 -36.18 -17.15 -30.71
C ASP A 56 -37.06 -18.42 -30.54
N HIS A 57 -36.68 -19.37 -29.69
CA HIS A 57 -37.51 -20.55 -29.44
C HIS A 57 -37.64 -20.82 -27.93
N SER A 58 -38.55 -20.12 -27.27
CA SER A 58 -39.30 -20.63 -26.11
C SER A 58 -40.37 -19.61 -25.71
N GLY A 59 -41.47 -19.62 -26.35
CA GLY A 59 -42.70 -19.07 -25.80
C GLY A 59 -43.32 -20.11 -24.86
N SER A 60 -43.74 -19.67 -23.72
CA SER A 60 -44.91 -20.12 -22.96
C SER A 60 -44.66 -20.27 -21.46
N GLN A 61 -45.51 -19.58 -20.74
CA GLN A 61 -45.93 -19.70 -19.33
C GLN A 61 -45.04 -19.08 -18.27
N ALA A 62 -45.29 -17.78 -18.10
CA ALA A 62 -44.91 -17.03 -16.88
C ALA A 62 -45.83 -17.39 -15.72
N GLN A 63 -45.32 -18.10 -14.71
CA GLN A 63 -45.87 -18.05 -13.36
C GLN A 63 -45.16 -16.92 -12.64
N SER A 64 -45.93 -15.91 -12.24
CA SER A 64 -45.49 -14.75 -11.45
C SER A 64 -45.14 -15.17 -10.04
N PHE A 65 -43.86 -15.48 -9.80
CA PHE A 65 -43.32 -15.43 -8.46
C PHE A 65 -42.86 -13.99 -8.21
N GLN A 66 -43.63 -13.28 -7.37
CA GLN A 66 -43.19 -12.01 -6.79
C GLN A 66 -41.96 -12.27 -5.91
N SER A 67 -40.78 -12.09 -6.51
CA SER A 67 -39.53 -12.08 -5.78
C SER A 67 -39.50 -10.83 -4.93
N ALA A 68 -39.49 -10.98 -3.60
CA ALA A 68 -39.14 -9.92 -2.67
C ALA A 68 -37.79 -9.29 -3.09
N PRO A 69 -37.64 -7.97 -2.99
CA PRO A 69 -36.37 -7.33 -3.33
C PRO A 69 -35.30 -7.85 -2.39
N ALA A 70 -34.31 -8.55 -2.93
CA ALA A 70 -33.10 -8.91 -2.20
C ALA A 70 -32.48 -7.63 -1.63
N PRO A 71 -31.99 -7.65 -0.36
CA PRO A 71 -31.27 -6.51 0.18
C PRO A 71 -30.08 -6.24 -0.75
N ARG A 72 -30.08 -5.05 -1.36
CA ARG A 72 -28.91 -4.56 -2.10
C ARG A 72 -27.76 -4.51 -1.10
N GLN A 73 -26.88 -5.50 -1.19
CA GLN A 73 -25.54 -5.34 -0.65
C GLN A 73 -24.95 -4.16 -1.42
N GLN A 74 -24.92 -3.01 -0.77
CA GLN A 74 -24.09 -1.91 -1.24
C GLN A 74 -22.68 -2.47 -1.26
N ALA A 75 -22.20 -2.81 -2.46
CA ALA A 75 -20.78 -3.02 -2.68
C ALA A 75 -20.10 -1.76 -2.13
N ALA A 76 -19.24 -1.95 -1.13
CA ALA A 76 -18.44 -0.86 -0.61
C ALA A 76 -17.66 -0.31 -1.80
N GLU A 77 -18.04 0.86 -2.27
CA GLU A 77 -17.26 1.60 -3.25
C GLU A 77 -15.86 1.78 -2.66
N PRO A 78 -14.79 1.62 -3.45
CA PRO A 78 -13.44 1.93 -2.98
C PRO A 78 -13.49 3.36 -2.44
N GLN A 79 -13.23 3.54 -1.16
CA GLN A 79 -13.16 4.86 -0.55
C GLN A 79 -12.02 5.60 -1.27
N GLN A 80 -12.40 6.41 -2.26
CA GLN A 80 -11.50 7.38 -2.85
C GLN A 80 -11.05 8.29 -1.72
N SER A 81 -9.74 8.46 -1.56
CA SER A 81 -9.15 9.42 -0.64
C SER A 81 -9.75 10.79 -0.94
N GLN A 82 -10.79 11.14 -0.16
CA GLN A 82 -11.46 12.42 -0.29
C GLN A 82 -10.60 13.44 0.42
N ALA A 83 -10.31 14.57 -0.26
CA ALA A 83 -9.71 15.71 0.40
C ALA A 83 -10.52 16.03 1.68
N PRO A 84 -9.85 16.42 2.80
CA PRO A 84 -10.54 16.71 4.04
C PRO A 84 -11.61 17.76 3.81
N ASP A 85 -12.77 17.57 4.43
CA ASP A 85 -13.82 18.58 4.36
C ASP A 85 -13.34 19.91 4.98
N ARG A 86 -14.10 20.98 4.74
CA ARG A 86 -13.69 22.32 5.18
C ARG A 86 -13.49 22.42 6.70
N ALA A 87 -14.28 21.70 7.49
CA ALA A 87 -14.17 21.72 8.95
C ALA A 87 -12.92 21.00 9.41
N THR A 88 -12.66 19.80 8.87
CA THR A 88 -11.44 19.01 9.10
C THR A 88 -10.19 19.79 8.69
N ALA A 89 -10.20 20.43 7.51
CA ALA A 89 -9.08 21.26 7.06
C ALA A 89 -8.81 22.46 7.99
N ALA A 90 -9.87 23.11 8.48
CA ALA A 90 -9.73 24.20 9.45
C ALA A 90 -9.14 23.69 10.79
N ARG A 91 -9.58 22.53 11.26
CA ARG A 91 -9.07 21.92 12.50
C ARG A 91 -7.60 21.53 12.37
N ILE A 92 -7.20 20.94 11.24
CA ILE A 92 -5.79 20.67 10.93
C ILE A 92 -4.97 21.96 11.05
N ALA A 93 -5.39 23.03 10.38
CA ALA A 93 -4.66 24.31 10.40
C ALA A 93 -4.55 24.93 11.80
N GLU A 94 -5.54 24.75 12.67
CA GLU A 94 -5.48 25.15 14.07
C GLU A 94 -4.45 24.33 14.86
N LEU A 95 -4.47 23.01 14.69
CA LEU A 95 -3.55 22.11 15.39
C LEU A 95 -2.11 22.30 14.92
N GLU A 96 -1.87 22.51 13.63
CA GLU A 96 -0.54 22.85 13.11
C GLU A 96 0.02 24.10 13.80
N LYS A 97 -0.79 25.14 13.96
CA LYS A 97 -0.39 26.34 14.72
C LYS A 97 -0.18 26.04 16.21
N ALA A 98 -1.00 25.14 16.78
CA ALA A 98 -0.88 24.77 18.19
C ALA A 98 0.44 24.04 18.47
N VAL A 99 0.82 23.04 17.65
CA VAL A 99 2.07 22.30 17.83
C VAL A 99 3.33 23.14 17.57
N ILE A 100 3.23 24.17 16.71
CA ILE A 100 4.32 25.14 16.52
C ILE A 100 4.48 25.99 17.78
N ARG A 101 3.40 26.44 18.42
CA ARG A 101 3.42 27.26 19.64
C ARG A 101 3.84 26.44 20.88
N ASN A 102 3.40 25.20 20.95
CA ASN A 102 3.70 24.27 22.04
C ASN A 102 4.17 22.91 21.50
N PRO A 103 5.46 22.74 21.20
CA PRO A 103 6.01 21.48 20.69
C PRO A 103 5.97 20.31 21.70
N SER A 104 5.59 20.56 22.95
CA SER A 104 5.43 19.55 24.00
C SER A 104 3.98 19.09 24.16
N ASP A 105 3.05 19.60 23.36
CA ASP A 105 1.65 19.20 23.37
C ASP A 105 1.46 17.89 22.61
N ARG A 106 1.61 16.78 23.34
CA ARG A 106 1.47 15.44 22.79
C ARG A 106 0.07 15.21 22.21
N ASP A 107 -0.95 15.67 22.90
CA ASP A 107 -2.34 15.38 22.52
C ASP A 107 -2.73 16.13 21.24
N ALA A 108 -2.21 17.32 21.04
CA ALA A 108 -2.33 18.04 19.76
C ALA A 108 -1.65 17.27 18.61
N PHE A 109 -0.48 16.65 18.82
CA PHE A 109 0.15 15.82 17.83
C PHE A 109 -0.64 14.53 17.52
N VAL A 110 -1.24 13.88 18.54
CA VAL A 110 -2.09 12.70 18.33
C VAL A 110 -3.33 13.09 17.54
N GLU A 111 -4.02 14.18 17.90
CA GLU A 111 -5.21 14.65 17.19
C GLU A 111 -4.85 15.00 15.73
N LEU A 112 -3.76 15.69 15.51
CA LEU A 112 -3.26 16.01 14.17
C LEU A 112 -2.97 14.74 13.36
N GLY A 113 -2.33 13.75 13.97
CA GLY A 113 -2.09 12.45 13.36
C GLY A 113 -3.38 11.75 12.96
N ASN A 114 -4.39 11.75 13.82
CA ASN A 114 -5.70 11.15 13.54
C ASN A 114 -6.40 11.83 12.36
N LEU A 115 -6.40 13.16 12.29
CA LEU A 115 -7.00 13.88 11.17
C LEU A 115 -6.28 13.62 9.84
N TYR A 116 -4.97 13.49 9.85
CA TYR A 116 -4.20 13.10 8.67
C TYR A 116 -4.43 11.62 8.30
N PHE A 117 -4.58 10.74 9.29
CA PHE A 117 -4.93 9.33 9.09
C PHE A 117 -6.27 9.18 8.37
N ASP A 118 -7.30 9.89 8.85
CA ASP A 118 -8.67 9.88 8.30
C ASP A 118 -8.74 10.51 6.91
N SER A 119 -7.85 11.47 6.64
CA SER A 119 -7.72 12.14 5.33
C SER A 119 -6.78 11.43 4.36
N ASP A 120 -6.30 10.21 4.69
CA ASP A 120 -5.35 9.41 3.90
C ASP A 120 -4.02 10.14 3.56
N GLN A 121 -3.60 11.05 4.43
CA GLN A 121 -2.36 11.80 4.32
C GLN A 121 -1.22 11.10 5.07
N ALA A 122 -0.85 9.90 4.63
CA ALA A 122 0.02 8.98 5.37
C ALA A 122 1.33 9.63 5.85
N LYS A 123 2.01 10.40 5.00
CA LYS A 123 3.29 11.03 5.38
C LYS A 123 3.15 12.06 6.50
N LEU A 124 2.07 12.84 6.49
CA LEU A 124 1.82 13.84 7.53
C LEU A 124 1.36 13.18 8.84
N ALA A 125 0.54 12.13 8.75
CA ALA A 125 0.16 11.33 9.90
C ALA A 125 1.40 10.68 10.58
N ILE A 126 2.32 10.11 9.78
CA ILE A 126 3.59 9.57 10.28
C ILE A 126 4.35 10.62 11.11
N LEU A 127 4.54 11.81 10.54
CA LEU A 127 5.27 12.89 11.23
C LEU A 127 4.59 13.29 12.55
N ALA A 128 3.27 13.40 12.57
CA ALA A 128 2.52 13.76 13.77
C ALA A 128 2.63 12.66 14.85
N TYR A 129 2.40 11.40 14.49
CA TYR A 129 2.51 10.29 15.44
C TYR A 129 3.93 10.05 15.96
N GLU A 130 4.96 10.19 15.12
CA GLU A 130 6.36 10.14 15.57
C GLU A 130 6.65 11.23 16.62
N ASN A 131 6.14 12.45 16.43
CA ASN A 131 6.27 13.53 17.41
C ASN A 131 5.54 13.19 18.72
N ALA A 132 4.31 12.67 18.63
CA ALA A 132 3.56 12.24 19.81
C ALA A 132 4.30 11.14 20.59
N LEU A 133 4.84 10.12 19.91
CA LEU A 133 5.56 9.01 20.51
C LEU A 133 6.94 9.42 21.07
N ARG A 134 7.56 10.47 20.52
CA ARG A 134 8.77 11.04 21.09
C ARG A 134 8.52 11.69 22.44
N LEU A 135 7.34 12.25 22.66
CA LEU A 135 6.94 12.84 23.94
C LEU A 135 6.49 11.77 24.94
N ARG A 136 5.86 10.68 24.48
CA ARG A 136 5.49 9.52 25.30
C ARG A 136 5.51 8.26 24.42
N ALA A 137 6.47 7.39 24.67
CA ALA A 137 6.75 6.24 23.82
C ALA A 137 5.78 5.06 24.00
N ASP A 138 5.13 4.95 25.17
CA ASP A 138 4.34 3.79 25.58
C ASP A 138 2.85 4.03 25.33
N ASP A 139 2.47 4.06 24.04
CA ASP A 139 1.09 4.18 23.60
C ASP A 139 0.84 3.17 22.49
N PRO A 140 0.24 2.00 22.81
CA PRO A 140 0.00 0.95 21.83
C PRO A 140 -0.96 1.39 20.72
N GLY A 141 -1.94 2.23 21.01
CA GLY A 141 -2.88 2.77 20.03
C GLY A 141 -2.16 3.61 18.99
N VAL A 142 -1.48 4.66 19.41
CA VAL A 142 -0.73 5.56 18.52
C VAL A 142 0.37 4.81 17.77
N THR A 143 1.04 3.84 18.42
CA THR A 143 2.07 3.01 17.76
C THR A 143 1.46 2.13 16.67
N THR A 144 0.27 1.58 16.89
CA THR A 144 -0.45 0.78 15.89
C THR A 144 -0.87 1.64 14.69
N ASP A 145 -1.44 2.82 14.94
CA ASP A 145 -1.85 3.75 13.89
C ASP A 145 -0.66 4.24 13.06
N LEU A 146 0.47 4.52 13.70
CA LEU A 146 1.73 4.79 13.00
C LEU A 146 2.14 3.63 12.10
N GLY A 147 2.02 2.39 12.57
CA GLY A 147 2.30 1.19 11.77
C GLY A 147 1.40 1.09 10.54
N VAL A 148 0.11 1.39 10.69
CA VAL A 148 -0.84 1.44 9.56
C VAL A 148 -0.42 2.51 8.55
N MET A 149 0.00 3.69 9.01
CA MET A 149 0.46 4.76 8.12
C MET A 149 1.76 4.42 7.41
N TYR A 150 2.73 3.80 8.09
CA TYR A 150 3.93 3.28 7.43
C TYR A 150 3.59 2.24 6.36
N ARG A 151 2.63 1.35 6.61
CA ARG A 151 2.16 0.39 5.61
C ARG A 151 1.56 1.08 4.39
N ARG A 152 0.69 2.09 4.58
CA ARG A 152 0.09 2.89 3.49
C ARG A 152 1.16 3.66 2.68
N ASP A 153 2.24 4.10 3.32
CA ASP A 153 3.37 4.76 2.66
C ASP A 153 4.38 3.76 2.03
N GLY A 154 4.10 2.46 2.05
CA GLY A 154 4.96 1.41 1.48
C GLY A 154 6.19 1.06 2.33
N GLN A 155 6.29 1.57 3.56
CA GLN A 155 7.39 1.32 4.49
C GLN A 155 7.10 0.08 5.35
N TYR A 156 6.95 -1.08 4.71
CA TYR A 156 6.43 -2.31 5.32
C TYR A 156 7.25 -2.79 6.52
N GLN A 157 8.58 -2.66 6.49
CA GLN A 157 9.41 -3.07 7.60
C GLN A 157 9.17 -2.22 8.85
N LYS A 158 9.03 -0.89 8.68
CA LYS A 158 8.70 -0.01 9.81
C LYS A 158 7.30 -0.26 10.35
N ALA A 159 6.35 -0.61 9.48
CA ALA A 159 5.02 -1.03 9.91
C ALA A 159 5.10 -2.26 10.83
N LEU A 160 5.85 -3.30 10.43
CA LEU A 160 6.06 -4.49 11.26
C LEU A 160 6.77 -4.17 12.58
N ASP A 161 7.73 -3.25 12.57
CA ASP A 161 8.42 -2.82 13.79
C ASP A 161 7.46 -2.12 14.77
N CYS A 162 6.54 -1.27 14.27
CA CYS A 162 5.48 -0.66 15.07
C CYS A 162 4.54 -1.71 15.66
N PHE A 163 4.02 -2.63 14.83
CA PHE A 163 3.11 -3.67 15.32
C PHE A 163 3.78 -4.59 16.33
N ARG A 164 5.05 -4.95 16.13
CA ARG A 164 5.84 -5.71 17.11
C ARG A 164 5.93 -4.95 18.44
N LYS A 165 6.28 -3.65 18.41
CA LYS A 165 6.34 -2.82 19.62
C LYS A 165 5.00 -2.76 20.34
N THR A 166 3.89 -2.65 19.60
CA THR A 166 2.54 -2.72 20.19
C THR A 166 2.33 -4.06 20.89
N LEU A 167 2.71 -5.19 20.26
CA LEU A 167 2.55 -6.53 20.83
C LEU A 167 3.50 -6.83 22.00
N GLU A 168 4.61 -6.12 22.13
CA GLU A 168 5.46 -6.16 23.31
C GLU A 168 4.76 -5.52 24.52
N ILE A 169 3.96 -4.47 24.32
CA ILE A 169 3.17 -3.79 25.36
C ILE A 169 1.85 -4.54 25.61
N GLU A 170 1.16 -4.92 24.54
CA GLU A 170 -0.13 -5.61 24.54
C GLU A 170 -0.07 -6.85 23.64
N PRO A 171 0.34 -8.03 24.14
CA PRO A 171 0.52 -9.24 23.30
C PRO A 171 -0.74 -9.70 22.57
N GLY A 172 -1.93 -9.35 23.06
CA GLY A 172 -3.22 -9.70 22.45
C GLY A 172 -3.85 -8.58 21.61
N HIS A 173 -3.12 -7.51 21.28
CA HIS A 173 -3.68 -6.36 20.57
C HIS A 173 -4.20 -6.75 19.17
N PRO A 174 -5.54 -6.78 18.93
CA PRO A 174 -6.11 -7.45 17.75
C PRO A 174 -5.75 -6.73 16.44
N VAL A 175 -5.71 -5.39 16.46
CA VAL A 175 -5.39 -4.60 15.27
C VAL A 175 -3.93 -4.78 14.86
N ALA A 176 -3.00 -4.88 15.82
CA ALA A 176 -1.59 -5.11 15.53
C ALA A 176 -1.35 -6.52 14.97
N LEU A 177 -1.97 -7.56 15.55
CA LEU A 177 -1.92 -8.94 15.05
C LEU A 177 -2.47 -9.02 13.62
N PHE A 178 -3.66 -8.47 13.40
CA PHE A 178 -4.31 -8.48 12.09
C PHE A 178 -3.45 -7.79 11.03
N ASN A 179 -2.98 -6.56 11.31
CA ASN A 179 -2.17 -5.81 10.35
C ASN A 179 -0.79 -6.44 10.12
N THR A 180 -0.18 -7.09 11.11
CA THR A 180 1.03 -7.90 10.92
C THR A 180 0.81 -8.97 9.86
N GLY A 181 -0.27 -9.73 9.96
CA GLY A 181 -0.63 -10.73 8.98
C GLY A 181 -0.92 -10.15 7.59
N ILE A 182 -1.60 -9.00 7.53
CA ILE A 182 -1.85 -8.27 6.27
C ILE A 182 -0.54 -7.89 5.58
N VAL A 183 0.42 -7.30 6.31
CA VAL A 183 1.73 -6.93 5.74
C VAL A 183 2.46 -8.16 5.20
N PHE A 184 2.53 -9.25 5.97
CA PHE A 184 3.19 -10.47 5.49
C PHE A 184 2.50 -11.04 4.26
N TYR A 185 1.17 -11.15 4.27
CA TYR A 185 0.45 -11.82 3.20
C TYR A 185 0.38 -11.01 1.90
N TYR A 186 -0.08 -9.76 1.99
CA TYR A 186 -0.36 -8.94 0.82
C TYR A 186 0.83 -8.10 0.35
N ASP A 187 1.61 -7.55 1.28
CA ASP A 187 2.64 -6.59 0.93
C ASP A 187 4.01 -7.27 0.71
N LEU A 188 4.32 -8.32 1.50
CA LEU A 188 5.60 -9.06 1.42
C LEU A 188 5.46 -10.43 0.73
N HIS A 189 4.24 -10.87 0.42
CA HIS A 189 3.95 -12.20 -0.18
C HIS A 189 4.50 -13.37 0.65
N ASP A 190 4.59 -13.22 1.97
CA ASP A 190 5.01 -14.23 2.93
C ASP A 190 3.82 -14.88 3.63
N ALA A 191 3.25 -15.92 3.01
CA ALA A 191 2.14 -16.66 3.58
C ALA A 191 2.53 -17.44 4.86
N ALA A 192 3.81 -17.75 5.05
CA ALA A 192 4.27 -18.44 6.27
C ALA A 192 4.33 -17.47 7.45
N GLY A 193 4.82 -16.26 7.24
CA GLY A 193 4.81 -15.16 8.21
C GLY A 193 3.38 -14.79 8.61
N ALA A 194 2.49 -14.65 7.62
CA ALA A 194 1.08 -14.34 7.89
C ALA A 194 0.39 -15.38 8.80
N ARG A 195 0.60 -16.69 8.55
CA ARG A 195 0.04 -17.76 9.39
C ARG A 195 0.57 -17.78 10.82
N LYS A 196 1.75 -17.20 11.06
CA LYS A 196 2.28 -17.06 12.43
C LYS A 196 1.68 -15.87 13.16
N ALA A 197 1.25 -14.86 12.41
CA ALA A 197 0.67 -13.65 12.96
C ALA A 197 -0.82 -13.82 13.30
N TRP A 198 -1.52 -14.70 12.58
CA TRP A 198 -2.94 -15.01 12.76
C TRP A 198 -3.14 -16.36 13.47
#